data_fe62fec7df439a37f0de2cb6e86ea7e4
#
_entry.id   fe62fec7df439a37f0de2cb6e86ea7e4
#
_cell.length_a   1.000
_cell.length_b   1.000
_cell.length_c   1.000
_cell.angle_alpha   90.00
_cell.angle_beta   90.00
_cell.angle_gamma   90.00
#
_symmetry.space_group_name_H-M   'P 1'
#
loop_
_entity.id
_entity.type
_entity.pdbx_description
1 polymer ?
#
loop_
_entity_poly.entity_id
_entity_poly.type
_entity_poly.pdbx_seq_one_letter_code
_entity_poly.pdbx_strand_id
1 'polypeptide(L)'
;SYEFDIEKVRKGELSPVFFGSALTNFGVEPFLENFLEMTTSPTPRNSSAGIIDPFDPEFSAFVFKIQANMNKAHRDRITFLRICSGKFDKDMEVLHVQGNKKLRLSQPQQIMAQEREIIDEAYAGDIIGVFDPGIFAIGDTLCSPKKKFEFESIPTFAPEHFMRVRQKDTLKRKQFVKGTTQIAQEGAIQIFHEPDSGMEEVIVGVVGVLQLEVFEYRMKNEYNVDLFKEGLPYSYIRWIDNKDIDPKTLKLSSDTKLVKDFRDNYLLLFTSEWNIRWALERNEGLELSEFNRGDLQ
;
A
#
# COMPACT_ATOMS: atom_id res chain seq x y z
N SER A 1 13.14 10.60 -28.41
CA SER A 1 12.43 9.33 -28.38
C SER A 1 13.41 8.18 -28.57
N TYR A 2 13.20 7.11 -27.89
CA TYR A 2 13.98 5.88 -28.06
C TYR A 2 13.37 5.06 -29.22
N GLU A 3 14.19 4.24 -29.86
CA GLU A 3 13.71 3.27 -30.85
C GLU A 3 12.84 2.20 -30.14
N PHE A 4 11.76 1.78 -30.79
CA PHE A 4 10.85 0.77 -30.25
C PHE A 4 11.57 -0.60 -30.17
N ASP A 5 11.53 -1.21 -29.00
CA ASP A 5 12.12 -2.53 -28.72
C ASP A 5 11.13 -3.32 -27.83
N ILE A 6 10.50 -4.33 -28.43
CA ILE A 6 9.49 -5.15 -27.77
C ILE A 6 10.05 -5.92 -26.55
N GLU A 7 11.31 -6.34 -26.59
CA GLU A 7 11.92 -7.05 -25.48
C GLU A 7 12.16 -6.13 -24.29
N LYS A 8 12.52 -4.88 -24.54
CA LYS A 8 12.63 -3.87 -23.48
C LYS A 8 11.27 -3.49 -22.91
N VAL A 9 10.21 -3.44 -23.73
CA VAL A 9 8.84 -3.23 -23.28
C VAL A 9 8.41 -4.39 -22.34
N ARG A 10 8.64 -5.63 -22.75
CA ARG A 10 8.32 -6.83 -21.95
C ARG A 10 9.06 -6.89 -20.62
N LYS A 11 10.29 -6.35 -20.56
CA LYS A 11 11.10 -6.24 -19.33
C LYS A 11 10.74 -5.03 -18.48
N GLY A 12 9.87 -4.13 -18.95
CA GLY A 12 9.55 -2.88 -18.26
C GLY A 12 10.64 -1.79 -18.35
N GLU A 13 11.64 -1.96 -19.24
CA GLU A 13 12.72 -1.01 -19.46
C GLU A 13 12.33 0.11 -20.44
N LEU A 14 11.26 -0.09 -21.19
CA LEU A 14 10.73 0.85 -22.18
C LEU A 14 9.21 0.91 -22.08
N SER A 15 8.64 2.12 -22.04
CA SER A 15 7.20 2.37 -22.06
C SER A 15 6.74 2.79 -23.45
N PRO A 16 5.88 2.04 -24.13
CA PRO A 16 5.32 2.43 -25.42
C PRO A 16 4.28 3.54 -25.22
N VAL A 17 4.21 4.47 -26.18
CA VAL A 17 3.26 5.58 -26.16
C VAL A 17 2.39 5.51 -27.41
N PHE A 18 1.07 5.55 -27.20
CA PHE A 18 0.07 5.57 -28.26
C PHE A 18 -0.74 6.86 -28.21
N PHE A 19 -1.08 7.39 -29.37
CA PHE A 19 -1.98 8.52 -29.50
C PHE A 19 -3.37 8.03 -29.91
N GLY A 20 -4.38 8.39 -29.13
CA GLY A 20 -5.74 7.94 -29.41
C GLY A 20 -6.79 8.82 -28.74
N SER A 21 -8.03 8.62 -29.14
CA SER A 21 -9.20 9.26 -28.55
C SER A 21 -10.32 8.24 -28.37
N ALA A 22 -10.66 7.94 -27.14
CA ALA A 22 -11.78 7.05 -26.84
C ALA A 22 -13.13 7.64 -27.30
N LEU A 23 -13.26 8.97 -27.30
CA LEU A 23 -14.50 9.64 -27.72
C LEU A 23 -14.82 9.41 -29.22
N THR A 24 -13.77 9.40 -30.05
CA THR A 24 -13.91 9.24 -31.52
C THR A 24 -13.47 7.86 -32.01
N ASN A 25 -13.07 6.97 -31.11
CA ASN A 25 -12.44 5.67 -31.40
C ASN A 25 -11.18 5.76 -32.26
N PHE A 26 -10.57 6.94 -32.37
CA PHE A 26 -9.33 7.12 -33.10
C PHE A 26 -8.18 6.41 -32.40
N GLY A 27 -7.45 5.55 -33.12
CA GLY A 27 -6.26 4.87 -32.62
C GLY A 27 -6.53 3.74 -31.60
N VAL A 28 -7.78 3.43 -31.26
CA VAL A 28 -8.12 2.40 -30.25
C VAL A 28 -7.80 1.01 -30.77
N GLU A 29 -8.21 0.69 -31.99
CA GLU A 29 -7.97 -0.63 -32.60
C GLU A 29 -6.46 -0.92 -32.77
N PRO A 30 -5.64 -0.04 -33.39
CA PRO A 30 -4.19 -0.25 -33.44
C PRO A 30 -3.52 -0.35 -32.07
N PHE A 31 -4.03 0.38 -31.06
CA PHE A 31 -3.55 0.24 -29.70
C PHE A 31 -3.81 -1.17 -29.15
N LEU A 32 -5.03 -1.68 -29.29
CA LEU A 32 -5.41 -3.02 -28.80
C LEU A 32 -4.62 -4.13 -29.49
N GLU A 33 -4.44 -4.05 -30.81
CA GLU A 33 -3.65 -5.00 -31.57
C GLU A 33 -2.20 -5.08 -31.07
N ASN A 34 -1.54 -3.91 -30.97
CA ASN A 34 -0.18 -3.83 -30.46
C ASN A 34 -0.10 -4.25 -28.98
N PHE A 35 -1.11 -3.90 -28.17
CA PHE A 35 -1.17 -4.30 -26.76
C PHE A 35 -1.17 -5.83 -26.61
N LEU A 36 -1.94 -6.55 -27.42
CA LEU A 36 -1.95 -8.02 -27.41
C LEU A 36 -0.59 -8.63 -27.75
N GLU A 37 0.17 -8.02 -28.66
CA GLU A 37 1.52 -8.48 -29.01
C GLU A 37 2.55 -8.19 -27.91
N MET A 38 2.38 -7.08 -27.19
CA MET A 38 3.31 -6.65 -26.15
C MET A 38 3.08 -7.34 -24.80
N THR A 39 1.85 -7.80 -24.54
CA THR A 39 1.51 -8.46 -23.27
C THR A 39 2.21 -9.79 -23.12
N THR A 40 2.59 -10.12 -21.88
CA THR A 40 3.23 -11.39 -21.53
C THR A 40 2.30 -12.20 -20.61
N SER A 41 2.56 -13.49 -20.53
CA SER A 41 2.07 -14.31 -19.40
C SER A 41 2.55 -13.76 -18.07
N PRO A 42 1.92 -14.12 -16.94
CA PRO A 42 2.41 -13.73 -15.62
C PRO A 42 3.89 -14.03 -15.48
N THR A 43 4.65 -13.06 -14.97
CA THR A 43 6.10 -13.19 -14.78
C THR A 43 6.43 -13.72 -13.41
N PRO A 44 7.58 -14.40 -13.24
CA PRO A 44 8.09 -14.84 -11.94
C PRO A 44 8.25 -13.65 -10.97
N ARG A 45 8.10 -13.91 -9.66
CA ARG A 45 8.18 -12.90 -8.62
C ARG A 45 9.19 -13.28 -7.54
N ASN A 46 9.97 -12.30 -7.08
CA ASN A 46 10.92 -12.47 -6.00
C ASN A 46 10.21 -12.71 -4.65
N SER A 47 10.83 -13.57 -3.84
CA SER A 47 10.37 -13.86 -2.48
C SER A 47 11.56 -14.19 -1.56
N SER A 48 11.30 -14.30 -0.27
CA SER A 48 12.29 -14.74 0.73
C SER A 48 12.84 -16.16 0.50
N ALA A 49 12.15 -16.97 -0.31
CA ALA A 49 12.59 -18.32 -0.72
C ALA A 49 13.20 -18.36 -2.13
N GLY A 50 13.49 -17.20 -2.73
CA GLY A 50 13.95 -17.07 -4.12
C GLY A 50 12.80 -16.72 -5.07
N ILE A 51 13.00 -16.97 -6.35
CA ILE A 51 12.04 -16.65 -7.41
C ILE A 51 10.91 -17.68 -7.40
N ILE A 52 9.67 -17.21 -7.37
CA ILE A 52 8.47 -18.04 -7.49
C ILE A 52 7.98 -17.99 -8.94
N ASP A 53 7.92 -19.14 -9.58
CA ASP A 53 7.46 -19.31 -10.94
C ASP A 53 5.90 -19.38 -10.95
N PRO A 54 5.21 -18.69 -11.87
CA PRO A 54 3.75 -18.79 -12.02
C PRO A 54 3.25 -20.23 -12.27
N PHE A 55 4.07 -21.10 -12.84
CA PHE A 55 3.76 -22.50 -13.07
C PHE A 55 4.05 -23.43 -11.88
N ASP A 56 4.57 -22.90 -10.75
CA ASP A 56 4.68 -23.68 -9.52
C ASP A 56 3.29 -24.15 -9.10
N PRO A 57 3.08 -25.46 -8.83
CA PRO A 57 1.76 -26.00 -8.47
C PRO A 57 1.23 -25.53 -7.12
N GLU A 58 2.11 -25.08 -6.23
CA GLU A 58 1.70 -24.59 -4.91
C GLU A 58 1.13 -23.16 -5.01
N PHE A 59 -0.05 -22.99 -4.40
CA PHE A 59 -0.73 -21.68 -4.38
C PHE A 59 0.08 -20.62 -3.68
N SER A 60 0.18 -19.47 -4.32
CA SER A 60 0.62 -18.24 -3.68
C SER A 60 -0.05 -17.00 -4.28
N ALA A 61 -0.26 -16.01 -3.44
CA ALA A 61 -0.84 -14.72 -3.81
C ALA A 61 -0.32 -13.61 -2.90
N PHE A 62 -0.47 -12.37 -3.34
CA PHE A 62 -0.21 -11.22 -2.49
C PHE A 62 -1.35 -10.21 -2.53
N VAL A 63 -1.49 -9.49 -1.43
CA VAL A 63 -2.47 -8.40 -1.29
C VAL A 63 -1.92 -7.15 -1.95
N PHE A 64 -2.58 -6.64 -2.99
CA PHE A 64 -2.15 -5.41 -3.65
C PHE A 64 -3.11 -4.24 -3.46
N LYS A 65 -4.35 -4.50 -3.04
CA LYS A 65 -5.36 -3.48 -2.81
C LYS A 65 -6.33 -3.93 -1.71
N ILE A 66 -6.75 -2.97 -0.90
CA ILE A 66 -7.83 -3.15 0.06
C ILE A 66 -8.84 -2.03 -0.19
N GLN A 67 -10.12 -2.35 -0.16
CA GLN A 67 -11.19 -1.39 -0.32
C GLN A 67 -12.28 -1.65 0.72
N ALA A 68 -12.56 -0.62 1.53
CA ALA A 68 -13.64 -0.66 2.52
C ALA A 68 -14.85 0.16 2.05
N ASN A 69 -16.01 -0.13 2.64
CA ASN A 69 -17.25 0.65 2.45
C ASN A 69 -17.72 0.80 1.00
N MET A 70 -17.45 -0.20 0.15
CA MET A 70 -17.96 -0.20 -1.25
C MET A 70 -19.48 -0.11 -1.29
N ASN A 71 -20.17 -0.70 -0.32
CA ASN A 71 -21.60 -0.57 -0.15
C ASN A 71 -21.88 0.15 1.18
N LYS A 72 -22.51 1.33 1.11
CA LYS A 72 -22.89 2.13 2.31
C LYS A 72 -23.82 1.39 3.27
N ALA A 73 -24.62 0.44 2.76
CA ALA A 73 -25.54 -0.36 3.55
C ALA A 73 -24.86 -1.53 4.29
N HIS A 74 -23.78 -2.03 3.72
CA HIS A 74 -23.00 -3.13 4.29
C HIS A 74 -21.57 -2.64 4.44
N ARG A 75 -21.10 -2.46 5.66
CA ARG A 75 -19.71 -2.04 5.97
C ARG A 75 -18.74 -3.18 5.63
N ASP A 76 -18.72 -3.57 4.36
CA ASP A 76 -17.85 -4.61 3.84
C ASP A 76 -16.43 -4.06 3.57
N ARG A 77 -15.45 -4.90 3.80
CA ARG A 77 -14.07 -4.69 3.42
C ARG A 77 -13.66 -5.86 2.53
N ILE A 78 -13.14 -5.53 1.36
CA ILE A 78 -12.68 -6.49 0.37
C ILE A 78 -11.18 -6.31 0.20
N THR A 79 -10.46 -7.41 0.26
CA THR A 79 -9.05 -7.48 -0.05
C THR A 79 -8.87 -8.13 -1.42
N PHE A 80 -8.12 -7.46 -2.29
CA PHE A 80 -7.80 -7.93 -3.64
C PHE A 80 -6.45 -8.62 -3.63
N LEU A 81 -6.47 -9.86 -4.11
CA LEU A 81 -5.32 -10.74 -4.21
C LEU A 81 -4.92 -10.91 -5.66
N ARG A 82 -3.64 -10.74 -5.97
CA ARG A 82 -3.05 -11.22 -7.22
C ARG A 82 -2.50 -12.61 -6.99
N ILE A 83 -2.99 -13.60 -7.72
CA ILE A 83 -2.44 -14.97 -7.67
C ILE A 83 -1.11 -14.98 -8.42
N CYS A 84 -0.05 -15.45 -7.77
CA CYS A 84 1.31 -15.48 -8.31
C CYS A 84 1.72 -16.87 -8.79
N SER A 85 1.22 -17.94 -8.16
CA SER A 85 1.48 -19.31 -8.58
C SER A 85 0.33 -20.24 -8.18
N GLY A 86 0.29 -21.38 -8.84
CA GLY A 86 -0.65 -22.47 -8.57
C GLY A 86 -2.10 -22.11 -8.88
N LYS A 87 -2.99 -22.81 -8.23
CA LYS A 87 -4.44 -22.71 -8.38
C LYS A 87 -5.07 -22.35 -7.03
N PHE A 88 -5.98 -21.39 -7.05
CA PHE A 88 -6.92 -21.13 -5.98
C PHE A 88 -8.14 -22.00 -6.16
N ASP A 89 -8.53 -22.74 -5.14
CA ASP A 89 -9.80 -23.44 -5.06
C ASP A 89 -10.61 -22.88 -3.88
N LYS A 90 -11.91 -22.73 -4.07
CA LYS A 90 -12.82 -22.26 -3.03
C LYS A 90 -12.69 -23.12 -1.76
N ASP A 91 -12.74 -22.48 -0.62
CA ASP A 91 -12.62 -23.10 0.71
C ASP A 91 -11.25 -23.73 1.03
N MET A 92 -10.23 -23.56 0.17
CA MET A 92 -8.88 -24.01 0.47
C MET A 92 -8.32 -23.30 1.72
N GLU A 93 -7.50 -24.01 2.49
CA GLU A 93 -6.75 -23.44 3.60
C GLU A 93 -5.47 -22.78 3.07
N VAL A 94 -5.25 -21.53 3.43
CA VAL A 94 -4.05 -20.76 3.11
C VAL A 94 -3.35 -20.29 4.38
N LEU A 95 -2.05 -20.05 4.30
CA LEU A 95 -1.26 -19.40 5.34
C LEU A 95 -1.17 -17.90 5.04
N HIS A 96 -1.66 -17.05 5.93
CA HIS A 96 -1.34 -15.62 5.97
C HIS A 96 0.02 -15.48 6.65
N VAL A 97 1.04 -15.12 5.88
CA VAL A 97 2.44 -15.23 6.32
C VAL A 97 2.78 -14.24 7.41
N GLN A 98 2.45 -12.96 7.22
CA GLN A 98 2.74 -11.88 8.17
C GLN A 98 1.96 -12.07 9.49
N GLY A 99 0.72 -12.52 9.42
CA GLY A 99 -0.08 -12.86 10.60
C GLY A 99 0.24 -14.24 11.21
N ASN A 100 1.10 -15.03 10.55
CA ASN A 100 1.43 -16.42 10.91
C ASN A 100 0.20 -17.27 11.26
N LYS A 101 -0.87 -17.13 10.48
CA LYS A 101 -2.16 -17.74 10.76
C LYS A 101 -2.71 -18.46 9.54
N LYS A 102 -3.18 -19.69 9.73
CA LYS A 102 -3.96 -20.41 8.73
C LYS A 102 -5.38 -19.91 8.72
N LEU A 103 -5.94 -19.72 7.53
CA LEU A 103 -7.32 -19.26 7.35
C LEU A 103 -7.91 -19.82 6.05
N ARG A 104 -9.22 -19.75 5.95
CA ARG A 104 -9.96 -20.02 4.71
C ARG A 104 -10.44 -18.70 4.14
N LEU A 105 -10.24 -18.50 2.85
CA LEU A 105 -10.66 -17.29 2.16
C LEU A 105 -12.18 -17.35 1.93
N SER A 106 -12.89 -16.39 2.54
CA SER A 106 -14.35 -16.34 2.47
C SER A 106 -14.82 -15.56 1.25
N GLN A 107 -15.89 -16.07 0.61
CA GLN A 107 -16.60 -15.41 -0.47
C GLN A 107 -15.67 -14.87 -1.58
N PRO A 108 -14.87 -15.74 -2.22
CA PRO A 108 -14.02 -15.32 -3.32
C PRO A 108 -14.88 -14.80 -4.47
N GLN A 109 -14.56 -13.60 -4.94
CA GLN A 109 -15.33 -12.90 -5.95
C GLN A 109 -14.41 -12.39 -7.04
N GLN A 110 -14.86 -12.47 -8.27
CA GLN A 110 -14.34 -11.67 -9.36
C GLN A 110 -15.21 -10.43 -9.51
N ILE A 111 -14.58 -9.26 -9.62
CA ILE A 111 -15.29 -8.00 -9.75
C ILE A 111 -15.07 -7.46 -11.16
N MET A 112 -16.14 -7.39 -11.93
CA MET A 112 -16.18 -6.72 -13.22
C MET A 112 -17.10 -5.50 -13.13
N ALA A 113 -16.53 -4.32 -13.15
CA ALA A 113 -17.25 -3.05 -12.96
C ALA A 113 -18.06 -3.02 -11.65
N GLN A 114 -19.38 -3.10 -11.72
CA GLN A 114 -20.27 -3.11 -10.54
C GLN A 114 -20.79 -4.52 -10.20
N GLU A 115 -20.53 -5.49 -11.06
CA GLU A 115 -20.99 -6.87 -10.87
C GLU A 115 -19.97 -7.67 -10.05
N ARG A 116 -20.48 -8.50 -9.16
CA ARG A 116 -19.69 -9.41 -8.30
C ARG A 116 -20.14 -10.82 -8.62
N GLU A 117 -19.24 -11.63 -9.11
CA GLU A 117 -19.48 -13.04 -9.36
C GLU A 117 -18.66 -13.88 -8.38
N ILE A 118 -19.33 -14.84 -7.74
CA ILE A 118 -18.63 -15.79 -6.87
C ILE A 118 -17.90 -16.79 -7.77
N ILE A 119 -16.62 -16.99 -7.51
CA ILE A 119 -15.79 -17.91 -8.27
C ILE A 119 -15.41 -19.11 -7.42
N ASP A 120 -15.29 -20.26 -8.06
CA ASP A 120 -14.88 -21.49 -7.41
C ASP A 120 -13.39 -21.77 -7.58
N GLU A 121 -12.76 -21.25 -8.66
CA GLU A 121 -11.35 -21.43 -8.97
C GLU A 121 -10.73 -20.21 -9.63
N ALA A 122 -9.42 -20.03 -9.48
CA ALA A 122 -8.63 -19.00 -10.15
C ALA A 122 -7.17 -19.44 -10.26
N TYR A 123 -6.43 -18.86 -11.20
CA TYR A 123 -5.08 -19.28 -11.58
C TYR A 123 -4.07 -18.16 -11.47
N ALA A 124 -2.79 -18.51 -11.55
CA ALA A 124 -1.70 -17.53 -11.59
C ALA A 124 -1.96 -16.46 -12.65
N GLY A 125 -1.92 -15.20 -12.25
CA GLY A 125 -2.28 -14.04 -13.07
C GLY A 125 -3.65 -13.47 -12.78
N ASP A 126 -4.58 -14.23 -12.23
CA ASP A 126 -5.91 -13.74 -11.88
C ASP A 126 -5.90 -12.85 -10.64
N ILE A 127 -6.91 -11.99 -10.58
CA ILE A 127 -7.20 -11.14 -9.44
C ILE A 127 -8.52 -11.58 -8.84
N ILE A 128 -8.50 -11.88 -7.54
CA ILE A 128 -9.70 -12.24 -6.78
C ILE A 128 -9.91 -11.28 -5.63
N GLY A 129 -11.16 -10.95 -5.34
CA GLY A 129 -11.56 -10.23 -4.13
C GLY A 129 -12.04 -11.20 -3.07
N VAL A 130 -11.60 -11.02 -1.83
CA VAL A 130 -12.05 -11.83 -0.69
C VAL A 130 -12.57 -10.94 0.42
N PHE A 131 -13.55 -11.41 1.17
CA PHE A 131 -14.01 -10.70 2.36
C PHE A 131 -12.87 -10.62 3.39
N ASP A 132 -12.66 -9.43 3.93
CA ASP A 132 -11.61 -9.16 4.91
C ASP A 132 -12.20 -8.71 6.26
N PRO A 133 -12.07 -9.49 7.32
CA PRO A 133 -12.49 -9.08 8.66
C PRO A 133 -11.58 -8.00 9.28
N GLY A 134 -10.62 -7.44 8.55
CA GLY A 134 -9.69 -6.43 9.01
C GLY A 134 -8.32 -6.98 9.41
N ILE A 135 -7.92 -8.11 8.85
CA ILE A 135 -6.67 -8.79 9.18
C ILE A 135 -5.57 -8.59 8.12
N PHE A 136 -5.92 -8.23 6.89
CA PHE A 136 -4.96 -8.05 5.81
C PHE A 136 -4.42 -6.62 5.72
N ALA A 137 -3.17 -6.53 5.29
CA ALA A 137 -2.52 -5.29 4.88
C ALA A 137 -2.02 -5.41 3.43
N ILE A 138 -1.84 -4.26 2.75
CA ILE A 138 -1.23 -4.24 1.42
C ILE A 138 0.22 -4.76 1.53
N GLY A 139 0.60 -5.64 0.61
CA GLY A 139 1.89 -6.33 0.61
C GLY A 139 1.87 -7.70 1.30
N ASP A 140 0.81 -8.05 2.05
CA ASP A 140 0.72 -9.36 2.71
C ASP A 140 0.77 -10.50 1.71
N THR A 141 1.47 -11.57 2.11
CA THR A 141 1.60 -12.80 1.34
C THR A 141 0.67 -13.87 1.88
N LEU A 142 -0.03 -14.53 0.96
CA LEU A 142 -0.79 -15.74 1.23
C LEU A 142 -0.16 -16.88 0.43
N CYS A 143 0.08 -18.01 1.06
CA CYS A 143 0.66 -19.18 0.39
C CYS A 143 0.06 -20.49 0.91
N SER A 144 0.39 -21.57 0.21
CA SER A 144 0.11 -22.92 0.70
C SER A 144 0.76 -23.13 2.08
N PRO A 145 0.07 -23.70 3.07
CA PRO A 145 0.66 -23.99 4.38
C PRO A 145 1.89 -24.90 4.34
N LYS A 146 2.11 -25.58 3.22
CA LYS A 146 3.24 -26.49 2.99
C LYS A 146 4.53 -25.77 2.62
N LYS A 147 4.44 -24.55 2.03
CA LYS A 147 5.60 -23.81 1.50
C LYS A 147 5.51 -22.35 1.94
N LYS A 148 6.04 -22.06 3.14
CA LYS A 148 6.04 -20.71 3.72
C LYS A 148 7.16 -19.88 3.11
N PHE A 149 6.81 -18.72 2.57
CA PHE A 149 7.72 -17.66 2.12
C PHE A 149 6.98 -16.32 2.10
N GLU A 150 7.69 -15.24 1.91
CA GLU A 150 7.16 -13.88 1.85
C GLU A 150 7.58 -13.23 0.54
N PHE A 151 6.63 -12.61 -0.18
CA PHE A 151 6.95 -11.80 -1.37
C PHE A 151 7.58 -10.48 -0.95
N GLU A 152 8.42 -9.92 -1.82
CA GLU A 152 8.86 -8.54 -1.68
C GLU A 152 7.65 -7.60 -1.63
N SER A 153 7.68 -6.67 -0.69
CA SER A 153 6.57 -5.73 -0.50
C SER A 153 6.45 -4.77 -1.69
N ILE A 154 5.25 -4.20 -1.83
CA ILE A 154 5.00 -3.18 -2.86
C ILE A 154 5.65 -1.88 -2.41
N PRO A 155 6.52 -1.25 -3.24
CA PRO A 155 7.12 0.03 -2.90
C PRO A 155 6.05 1.09 -2.63
N THR A 156 6.18 1.79 -1.51
CA THR A 156 5.31 2.90 -1.14
C THR A 156 6.07 4.21 -1.39
N PHE A 157 5.45 5.15 -2.12
CA PHE A 157 6.04 6.46 -2.34
C PHE A 157 6.11 7.25 -1.04
N ALA A 158 7.25 7.92 -0.83
CA ALA A 158 7.41 8.83 0.29
C ALA A 158 6.42 10.01 0.16
N PRO A 159 5.71 10.40 1.24
CA PRO A 159 4.87 11.58 1.21
C PRO A 159 5.67 12.86 0.98
N GLU A 160 5.08 13.80 0.23
CA GLU A 160 5.63 15.13 -0.04
C GLU A 160 4.84 16.24 0.68
N HIS A 161 3.60 15.95 1.09
CA HIS A 161 2.74 16.89 1.79
C HIS A 161 2.29 16.31 3.12
N PHE A 162 2.37 17.13 4.17
CA PHE A 162 2.05 16.71 5.53
C PHE A 162 1.02 17.65 6.15
N MET A 163 0.04 17.08 6.83
CA MET A 163 -1.03 17.80 7.48
C MET A 163 -1.35 17.19 8.84
N ARG A 164 -1.38 18.01 9.88
CA ARG A 164 -1.89 17.61 11.18
C ARG A 164 -3.41 17.63 11.14
N VAL A 165 -4.05 16.56 11.57
CA VAL A 165 -5.51 16.43 11.55
C VAL A 165 -6.05 15.90 12.87
N ARG A 166 -7.20 16.42 13.27
CA ARG A 166 -7.99 15.94 14.41
C ARG A 166 -9.47 16.15 14.14
N GLN A 167 -10.33 15.46 14.86
CA GLN A 167 -11.77 15.69 14.79
C GLN A 167 -12.13 17.05 15.40
N LYS A 168 -13.12 17.74 14.82
CA LYS A 168 -13.71 18.96 15.43
C LYS A 168 -14.57 18.65 16.63
N ASP A 169 -15.33 17.55 16.56
CA ASP A 169 -16.20 17.09 17.64
C ASP A 169 -15.55 15.95 18.42
N THR A 170 -15.28 16.18 19.70
CA THR A 170 -14.63 15.22 20.59
C THR A 170 -15.45 13.94 20.80
N LEU A 171 -16.76 13.97 20.64
CA LEU A 171 -17.64 12.80 20.72
C LEU A 171 -17.42 11.83 19.57
N LYS A 172 -16.84 12.29 18.46
CA LYS A 172 -16.56 11.49 17.27
C LYS A 172 -15.16 10.86 17.23
N ARG A 173 -14.47 10.83 18.38
CA ARG A 173 -13.13 10.25 18.49
C ARG A 173 -13.03 8.82 17.92
N LYS A 174 -13.98 7.94 18.28
CA LYS A 174 -13.97 6.54 17.80
C LYS A 174 -14.11 6.46 16.28
N GLN A 175 -14.99 7.27 15.70
CA GLN A 175 -15.18 7.36 14.25
C GLN A 175 -13.94 7.92 13.55
N PHE A 176 -13.29 8.93 14.16
CA PHE A 176 -12.06 9.52 13.64
C PHE A 176 -10.94 8.47 13.57
N VAL A 177 -10.63 7.81 14.68
CA VAL A 177 -9.59 6.77 14.71
C VAL A 177 -9.91 5.65 13.72
N LYS A 178 -11.16 5.17 13.71
CA LYS A 178 -11.58 4.12 12.78
C LYS A 178 -11.41 4.55 11.32
N GLY A 179 -11.93 5.72 10.95
CA GLY A 179 -11.88 6.22 9.58
C GLY A 179 -10.45 6.46 9.09
N THR A 180 -9.64 7.13 9.90
CA THR A 180 -8.24 7.41 9.59
C THR A 180 -7.45 6.12 9.39
N THR A 181 -7.61 5.16 10.30
CA THR A 181 -6.93 3.86 10.22
C THR A 181 -7.35 3.06 8.97
N GLN A 182 -8.66 2.99 8.69
CA GLN A 182 -9.15 2.24 7.53
C GLN A 182 -8.68 2.86 6.21
N ILE A 183 -8.75 4.19 6.06
CA ILE A 183 -8.31 4.88 4.84
C ILE A 183 -6.80 4.71 4.64
N ALA A 184 -6.00 4.70 5.73
CA ALA A 184 -4.57 4.44 5.66
C ALA A 184 -4.27 2.98 5.26
N GLN A 185 -5.01 2.02 5.79
CA GLN A 185 -4.88 0.60 5.42
C GLN A 185 -5.22 0.31 3.95
N GLU A 186 -6.06 1.15 3.34
CA GLU A 186 -6.34 1.10 1.91
C GLU A 186 -5.21 1.71 1.06
N GLY A 187 -4.17 2.28 1.68
CA GLY A 187 -3.06 2.93 0.99
C GLY A 187 -3.37 4.30 0.41
N ALA A 188 -4.54 4.88 0.72
CA ALA A 188 -4.93 6.20 0.19
C ALA A 188 -4.15 7.35 0.84
N ILE A 189 -3.74 7.18 2.08
CA ILE A 189 -2.92 8.11 2.86
C ILE A 189 -1.91 7.33 3.71
N GLN A 190 -0.89 8.01 4.18
CA GLN A 190 -0.03 7.51 5.27
C GLN A 190 -0.33 8.29 6.55
N ILE A 191 -0.31 7.62 7.69
CA ILE A 191 -0.55 8.25 8.99
C ILE A 191 0.63 8.07 9.90
N PHE A 192 0.96 9.14 10.61
CA PHE A 192 2.04 9.21 11.59
C PHE A 192 1.51 9.82 12.88
N HIS A 193 2.10 9.43 13.98
CA HIS A 193 1.81 10.01 15.30
C HIS A 193 3.09 10.31 16.07
N GLU A 194 3.04 11.24 16.99
CA GLU A 194 4.16 11.51 17.86
C GLU A 194 4.35 10.36 18.84
N PRO A 195 5.60 9.97 19.15
CA PRO A 195 5.86 8.99 20.20
C PRO A 195 5.15 9.41 21.48
N ASP A 196 4.52 8.44 22.15
CA ASP A 196 3.78 8.65 23.41
C ASP A 196 2.48 9.46 23.29
N SER A 197 2.06 9.84 22.09
CA SER A 197 0.74 10.42 21.82
C SER A 197 -0.26 9.38 21.35
N GLY A 198 -1.54 9.61 21.65
CA GLY A 198 -2.63 8.75 21.15
C GLY A 198 -3.01 9.10 19.71
N MET A 199 -3.91 8.30 19.14
CA MET A 199 -4.47 8.50 17.80
C MET A 199 -5.57 9.59 17.73
N GLU A 200 -5.61 10.49 18.70
CA GLU A 200 -6.59 11.60 18.74
C GLU A 200 -6.22 12.74 17.79
N GLU A 201 -4.95 12.88 17.54
CA GLU A 201 -4.37 13.78 16.57
C GLU A 201 -3.29 13.00 15.79
N VAL A 202 -3.34 13.05 14.49
CA VAL A 202 -2.39 12.35 13.63
C VAL A 202 -1.82 13.30 12.58
N ILE A 203 -0.64 12.97 12.09
CA ILE A 203 -0.06 13.60 10.91
C ILE A 203 -0.42 12.72 9.71
N VAL A 204 -1.09 13.29 8.73
CA VAL A 204 -1.39 12.64 7.45
C VAL A 204 -0.34 13.06 6.45
N GLY A 205 0.29 12.07 5.82
CA GLY A 205 1.22 12.26 4.71
C GLY A 205 0.64 11.74 3.40
N VAL A 206 0.82 12.51 2.33
CA VAL A 206 0.35 12.18 0.98
C VAL A 206 1.35 12.60 -0.07
N VAL A 207 1.34 11.94 -1.23
CA VAL A 207 2.16 12.30 -2.38
C VAL A 207 1.59 13.52 -3.10
N GLY A 208 0.26 13.63 -3.19
CA GLY A 208 -0.42 14.72 -3.87
C GLY A 208 -1.57 15.34 -3.07
N VAL A 209 -1.80 16.63 -3.26
CA VAL A 209 -2.79 17.42 -2.48
C VAL A 209 -4.21 16.88 -2.62
N LEU A 210 -4.56 16.35 -3.80
CA LEU A 210 -5.90 15.75 -4.04
C LEU A 210 -6.21 14.59 -3.08
N GLN A 211 -5.19 13.84 -2.64
CA GLN A 211 -5.41 12.78 -1.66
C GLN A 211 -5.93 13.31 -0.31
N LEU A 212 -5.53 14.54 0.08
CA LEU A 212 -6.05 15.19 1.28
C LEU A 212 -7.52 15.59 1.12
N GLU A 213 -7.92 16.07 -0.06
CA GLU A 213 -9.32 16.39 -0.35
C GLU A 213 -10.20 15.14 -0.34
N VAL A 214 -9.73 14.06 -0.95
CA VAL A 214 -10.41 12.75 -0.92
C VAL A 214 -10.52 12.23 0.51
N PHE A 215 -9.45 12.32 1.30
CA PHE A 215 -9.45 11.92 2.70
C PHE A 215 -10.50 12.69 3.50
N GLU A 216 -10.54 14.04 3.38
CA GLU A 216 -11.53 14.86 4.05
C GLU A 216 -12.97 14.52 3.64
N TYR A 217 -13.19 14.37 2.33
CA TYR A 217 -14.48 13.98 1.79
C TYR A 217 -14.95 12.64 2.36
N ARG A 218 -14.08 11.64 2.40
CA ARG A 218 -14.39 10.33 2.93
C ARG A 218 -14.64 10.36 4.44
N MET A 219 -13.82 11.08 5.23
CA MET A 219 -14.02 11.25 6.66
C MET A 219 -15.40 11.86 6.97
N LYS A 220 -15.82 12.84 6.19
CA LYS A 220 -17.13 13.47 6.35
C LYS A 220 -18.28 12.57 5.92
N ASN A 221 -18.20 11.94 4.74
CA ASN A 221 -19.35 11.26 4.12
C ASN A 221 -19.47 9.78 4.53
N GLU A 222 -18.37 9.11 4.88
CA GLU A 222 -18.38 7.69 5.28
C GLU A 222 -18.37 7.52 6.80
N TYR A 223 -17.67 8.40 7.52
CA TYR A 223 -17.47 8.30 8.97
C TYR A 223 -18.21 9.39 9.76
N ASN A 224 -18.80 10.37 9.08
CA ASN A 224 -19.50 11.51 9.68
C ASN A 224 -18.60 12.32 10.63
N VAL A 225 -17.34 12.58 10.23
CA VAL A 225 -16.34 13.31 11.00
C VAL A 225 -15.90 14.55 10.23
N ASP A 226 -16.10 15.73 10.82
CA ASP A 226 -15.50 16.97 10.35
C ASP A 226 -14.10 17.14 10.95
N LEU A 227 -13.12 17.52 10.12
CA LEU A 227 -11.71 17.61 10.48
C LEU A 227 -11.28 19.05 10.75
N PHE A 228 -10.52 19.24 11.83
CA PHE A 228 -9.61 20.37 11.95
C PHE A 228 -8.30 19.98 11.26
N LYS A 229 -7.74 20.92 10.46
CA LYS A 229 -6.57 20.69 9.62
C LYS A 229 -5.55 21.80 9.79
N GLU A 230 -4.27 21.44 9.87
CA GLU A 230 -3.15 22.35 9.92
C GLU A 230 -2.04 21.83 8.99
N GLY A 231 -1.65 22.63 8.00
CA GLY A 231 -0.52 22.28 7.12
C GLY A 231 0.79 22.29 7.89
N LEU A 232 1.66 21.31 7.64
CA LEU A 232 2.95 21.19 8.27
C LEU A 232 4.07 21.48 7.24
N PRO A 233 5.20 22.08 7.65
CA PRO A 233 6.24 22.53 6.74
C PRO A 233 7.23 21.44 6.32
N TYR A 234 6.89 20.18 6.54
CA TYR A 234 7.77 19.06 6.21
C TYR A 234 7.68 18.72 4.72
N SER A 235 8.83 18.38 4.14
CA SER A 235 8.97 17.99 2.74
C SER A 235 9.70 16.67 2.56
N TYR A 236 10.33 16.16 3.60
CA TYR A 236 11.10 14.92 3.55
C TYR A 236 10.75 14.02 4.72
N ILE A 237 10.75 12.72 4.44
CA ILE A 237 10.59 11.68 5.44
C ILE A 237 11.74 10.68 5.33
N ARG A 238 12.23 10.16 6.46
CA ARG A 238 13.27 9.13 6.51
C ARG A 238 12.95 8.14 7.61
N TRP A 239 13.10 6.87 7.31
CA TRP A 239 13.00 5.77 8.26
C TRP A 239 14.33 5.61 9.00
N ILE A 240 14.26 5.29 10.30
CA ILE A 240 15.43 4.98 11.11
C ILE A 240 15.66 3.48 10.99
N ASP A 241 16.75 3.09 10.33
CA ASP A 241 17.08 1.69 10.05
C ASP A 241 17.75 0.98 11.23
N ASN A 242 18.37 1.76 12.13
CA ASN A 242 19.07 1.21 13.28
C ASN A 242 18.11 0.65 14.33
N LYS A 243 18.29 -0.64 14.67
CA LYS A 243 17.56 -1.29 15.78
C LYS A 243 18.15 -1.00 17.16
N ASP A 244 19.43 -0.62 17.22
CA ASP A 244 20.21 -0.45 18.45
C ASP A 244 20.25 1.00 18.95
N ILE A 245 19.72 1.96 18.18
CA ILE A 245 19.65 3.37 18.59
C ILE A 245 18.28 3.64 19.20
N ASP A 246 18.25 4.24 20.40
CA ASP A 246 17.00 4.78 20.94
C ASP A 246 16.65 6.10 20.21
N PRO A 247 15.61 6.11 19.37
CA PRO A 247 15.25 7.29 18.60
C PRO A 247 14.93 8.53 19.44
N LYS A 248 14.54 8.35 20.70
CA LYS A 248 14.24 9.46 21.64
C LYS A 248 15.49 10.18 22.11
N THR A 249 16.67 9.58 21.99
CA THR A 249 17.95 10.19 22.40
C THR A 249 18.64 10.96 21.28
N LEU A 250 18.09 10.93 20.07
CA LEU A 250 18.66 11.59 18.90
C LEU A 250 18.72 13.11 19.10
N LYS A 251 19.84 13.69 18.73
CA LYS A 251 20.02 15.14 18.63
C LYS A 251 19.39 15.61 17.33
N LEU A 252 18.24 16.25 17.42
CA LEU A 252 17.46 16.74 16.30
C LEU A 252 17.39 18.26 16.31
N SER A 253 17.32 18.88 15.13
CA SER A 253 17.02 20.32 15.02
C SER A 253 15.57 20.60 15.40
N SER A 254 15.26 21.86 15.73
CA SER A 254 13.87 22.28 16.04
C SER A 254 12.88 22.02 14.92
N ASP A 255 13.38 21.94 13.68
CA ASP A 255 12.59 21.77 12.47
C ASP A 255 12.52 20.31 11.99
N THR A 256 12.97 19.39 12.87
CA THR A 256 12.90 17.94 12.64
C THR A 256 11.95 17.31 13.66
N LYS A 257 11.07 16.42 13.19
CA LYS A 257 10.07 15.78 14.04
C LYS A 257 10.26 14.28 14.06
N LEU A 258 10.37 13.71 15.26
CA LEU A 258 10.33 12.26 15.47
C LEU A 258 8.87 11.81 15.49
N VAL A 259 8.52 10.82 14.66
CA VAL A 259 7.18 10.24 14.57
C VAL A 259 7.25 8.73 14.46
N LYS A 260 6.10 8.08 14.61
CA LYS A 260 5.89 6.66 14.32
C LYS A 260 4.85 6.50 13.23
N ASP A 261 5.03 5.49 12.37
CA ASP A 261 3.99 5.05 11.46
C ASP A 261 2.94 4.16 12.19
N PHE A 262 1.95 3.67 11.44
CA PHE A 262 0.91 2.78 11.99
C PHE A 262 1.41 1.36 12.34
N ARG A 263 2.64 1.00 11.97
CA ARG A 263 3.33 -0.24 12.33
C ARG A 263 4.32 -0.04 13.47
N ASP A 264 4.29 1.13 14.12
CA ASP A 264 5.21 1.52 15.22
C ASP A 264 6.69 1.70 14.82
N ASN A 265 7.00 1.78 13.52
CA ASN A 265 8.34 2.13 13.06
C ASN A 265 8.62 3.61 13.33
N TYR A 266 9.84 3.90 13.78
CA TYR A 266 10.28 5.28 14.00
C TYR A 266 10.77 5.93 12.71
N LEU A 267 10.39 7.20 12.51
CA LEU A 267 10.73 8.01 11.35
C LEU A 267 11.02 9.45 11.76
N LEU A 268 11.72 10.14 10.89
CA LEU A 268 12.00 11.56 11.03
C LEU A 268 11.35 12.33 9.87
N LEU A 269 10.63 13.39 10.20
CA LEU A 269 10.12 14.37 9.25
C LEU A 269 11.05 15.58 9.24
N PHE A 270 11.45 16.05 8.06
CA PHE A 270 12.37 17.15 7.88
C PHE A 270 11.79 18.22 6.98
N THR A 271 12.14 19.48 7.23
CA THR A 271 11.74 20.62 6.40
C THR A 271 12.69 20.83 5.22
N SER A 272 13.93 20.34 5.29
CA SER A 272 14.95 20.51 4.26
C SER A 272 15.99 19.39 4.28
N GLU A 273 16.71 19.21 3.18
CA GLU A 273 17.86 18.30 3.10
C GLU A 273 19.01 18.69 4.04
N TRP A 274 19.14 19.97 4.36
CA TRP A 274 20.13 20.42 5.33
C TRP A 274 19.89 19.78 6.70
N ASN A 275 18.62 19.70 7.14
CA ASN A 275 18.27 19.09 8.41
C ASN A 275 18.55 17.58 8.44
N ILE A 276 18.43 16.89 7.29
CA ILE A 276 18.82 15.48 7.17
C ILE A 276 20.33 15.32 7.40
N ARG A 277 21.15 16.12 6.69
CA ARG A 277 22.61 16.09 6.86
C ARG A 277 23.02 16.44 8.28
N TRP A 278 22.40 17.47 8.86
CA TRP A 278 22.66 17.88 10.24
C TRP A 278 22.35 16.75 11.25
N ALA A 279 21.25 16.03 11.09
CA ALA A 279 20.88 14.89 11.93
C ALA A 279 21.92 13.76 11.82
N LEU A 280 22.38 13.43 10.62
CA LEU A 280 23.41 12.40 10.39
C LEU A 280 24.77 12.80 11.00
N GLU A 281 25.18 14.06 10.89
CA GLU A 281 26.44 14.56 11.45
C GLU A 281 26.44 14.59 12.99
N ARG A 282 25.29 14.80 13.61
CA ARG A 282 25.17 14.93 15.08
C ARG A 282 24.89 13.63 15.82
N ASN A 283 24.53 12.57 15.09
CA ASN A 283 24.21 11.27 15.64
C ASN A 283 25.07 10.21 14.96
N GLU A 284 26.22 9.95 15.56
CA GLU A 284 27.16 8.95 15.04
C GLU A 284 26.48 7.58 14.93
N GLY A 285 26.61 6.94 13.77
CA GLY A 285 26.02 5.65 13.48
C GLY A 285 24.54 5.68 13.10
N LEU A 286 23.88 6.84 13.03
CA LEU A 286 22.50 6.94 12.57
C LEU A 286 22.40 6.59 11.08
N GLU A 287 21.56 5.61 10.75
CA GLU A 287 21.24 5.20 9.38
C GLU A 287 19.81 5.57 9.05
N LEU A 288 19.65 6.29 7.94
CA LEU A 288 18.36 6.74 7.45
C LEU A 288 18.11 6.26 6.02
N SER A 289 16.91 5.75 5.75
CA SER A 289 16.48 5.35 4.42
C SER A 289 15.27 6.15 3.92
N GLU A 290 15.13 6.22 2.60
CA GLU A 290 13.96 6.81 1.93
C GLU A 290 12.75 5.89 1.90
N PHE A 291 12.98 4.62 2.17
CA PHE A 291 11.97 3.56 2.14
C PHE A 291 12.03 2.76 3.44
N ASN A 292 10.89 2.19 3.82
CA ASN A 292 10.85 1.26 4.93
C ASN A 292 11.57 -0.04 4.54
N ARG A 293 12.83 -0.22 4.99
CA ARG A 293 13.60 -1.45 4.73
C ARG A 293 13.05 -2.67 5.46
N GLY A 294 12.25 -2.48 6.49
CA GLY A 294 11.54 -3.57 7.17
C GLY A 294 10.58 -4.33 6.24
N ASP A 295 10.18 -3.70 5.14
CA ASP A 295 9.36 -4.31 4.09
C ASP A 295 10.21 -5.05 3.01
N LEU A 296 11.56 -4.98 3.11
CA LEU A 296 12.50 -5.55 2.13
C LEU A 296 13.39 -6.69 2.70
N GLN A 297 13.15 -7.14 3.95
CA GLN A 297 13.89 -8.25 4.59
C GLN A 297 13.09 -9.54 4.64
#